data_de8dd869f663d3cb7275e42d35093ce2
#
_entry.id   de8dd869f663d3cb7275e42d35093ce2
#
_cell.length_a   1.000
_cell.length_b   1.000
_cell.length_c   1.000
_cell.angle_alpha   90.00
_cell.angle_beta   90.00
_cell.angle_gamma   90.00
#
_symmetry.space_group_name_H-M   'P 1'
#
loop_
_entity.id
_entity.type
_entity.pdbx_description
1 polymer ?
#
loop_
_entity_poly.entity_id
_entity_poly.type
_entity_poly.pdbx_seq_one_letter_code
_entity_poly.pdbx_strand_id
1 'polypeptide(L)'
;PVLTLVEMKYGDGALAGNAGIVKHIEDMLHYAQKEGFAGIKEELLASFAQQRKLGLVPALAHNRNAVEALDDQVDYLFILANHDPDSDKLQMVLDEVEERFGGQDLGFAIKFCVSNFMGYGIYRDNVYSLKEFRERFGRQIACRS
;
A
#
# COMPACT_ATOMS: atom_id res chain seq x y z
N PRO A 1 14.12 4.82 6.53
CA PRO A 1 12.70 4.96 6.21
C PRO A 1 12.37 4.40 4.81
N VAL A 2 11.25 3.72 4.69
CA VAL A 2 10.80 3.05 3.47
C VAL A 2 9.96 4.01 2.61
N LEU A 3 10.20 4.03 1.28
CA LEU A 3 9.29 4.66 0.33
C LEU A 3 7.98 3.87 0.32
N THR A 4 6.87 4.53 0.64
CA THR A 4 5.54 3.93 0.56
C THR A 4 4.70 4.68 -0.47
N LEU A 5 4.36 4.01 -1.56
CA LEU A 5 3.40 4.47 -2.55
C LEU A 5 1.99 4.05 -2.11
N VAL A 6 1.05 4.99 -2.14
CA VAL A 6 -0.27 4.77 -1.56
C VAL A 6 -1.35 4.88 -2.63
N GLU A 7 -2.21 3.86 -2.71
CA GLU A 7 -3.40 3.84 -3.54
C GLU A 7 -4.63 3.65 -2.66
N MET A 8 -5.63 4.53 -2.79
CA MET A 8 -6.88 4.40 -2.05
C MET A 8 -7.97 3.76 -2.92
N LYS A 9 -8.63 2.73 -2.40
CA LYS A 9 -9.80 2.08 -2.97
C LYS A 9 -11.02 2.36 -2.09
N TYR A 10 -11.98 3.11 -2.63
CA TYR A 10 -13.18 3.50 -1.89
C TYR A 10 -14.37 2.63 -2.28
N GLY A 11 -14.84 1.86 -1.32
CA GLY A 11 -15.95 0.92 -1.50
C GLY A 11 -15.61 -0.25 -2.45
N ASP A 12 -16.50 -1.24 -2.48
CA ASP A 12 -16.30 -2.49 -3.23
C ASP A 12 -16.24 -2.31 -4.74
N GLY A 13 -16.83 -1.23 -5.27
CA GLY A 13 -16.78 -0.91 -6.69
C GLY A 13 -15.38 -0.66 -7.22
N ALA A 14 -14.47 -0.18 -6.37
CA ALA A 14 -13.10 0.19 -6.73
C ALA A 14 -12.09 -1.00 -6.63
N LEU A 15 -12.52 -2.18 -6.17
CA LEU A 15 -11.61 -3.28 -5.89
C LEU A 15 -11.17 -4.03 -7.15
N ALA A 16 -12.00 -4.08 -8.18
CA ALA A 16 -11.77 -4.87 -9.39
C ALA A 16 -11.95 -4.06 -10.68
N GLY A 17 -11.64 -4.66 -11.84
CA GLY A 17 -11.73 -4.01 -13.15
C GLY A 17 -10.53 -3.13 -13.48
N ASN A 18 -10.70 -2.21 -14.43
CA ASN A 18 -9.61 -1.39 -14.98
C ASN A 18 -8.95 -0.43 -13.97
N ALA A 19 -9.62 -0.12 -12.87
CA ALA A 19 -9.10 0.67 -11.76
C ALA A 19 -8.95 -0.18 -10.48
N GLY A 20 -8.98 -1.51 -10.60
CA GLY A 20 -8.91 -2.45 -9.50
C GLY A 20 -7.50 -2.66 -8.97
N ILE A 21 -7.41 -3.39 -7.86
CA ILE A 21 -6.15 -3.67 -7.16
C ILE A 21 -5.18 -4.41 -8.08
N VAL A 22 -5.63 -5.49 -8.72
CA VAL A 22 -4.80 -6.32 -9.61
C VAL A 22 -4.20 -5.48 -10.75
N LYS A 23 -5.03 -4.66 -11.40
CA LYS A 23 -4.55 -3.79 -12.50
C LYS A 23 -3.52 -2.79 -12.03
N HIS A 24 -3.71 -2.18 -10.88
CA HIS A 24 -2.73 -1.23 -10.33
C HIS A 24 -1.42 -1.90 -9.90
N ILE A 25 -1.47 -3.16 -9.44
CA ILE A 25 -0.24 -3.94 -9.18
C ILE A 25 0.51 -4.21 -10.50
N GLU A 26 -0.19 -4.57 -11.58
CA GLU A 26 0.41 -4.75 -12.91
C GLU A 26 1.08 -3.47 -13.42
N ASP A 27 0.39 -2.34 -13.30
CA ASP A 27 0.91 -1.06 -13.74
C ASP A 27 2.14 -0.65 -12.92
N MET A 28 2.11 -0.89 -11.61
CA MET A 28 3.25 -0.66 -10.72
C MET A 28 4.43 -1.59 -11.05
N LEU A 29 4.16 -2.87 -11.32
CA LEU A 29 5.19 -3.82 -11.75
C LEU A 29 5.85 -3.39 -13.06
N HIS A 30 5.04 -2.96 -14.04
CA HIS A 30 5.57 -2.44 -15.30
C HIS A 30 6.45 -1.20 -15.07
N TYR A 31 6.01 -0.27 -14.21
CA TYR A 31 6.78 0.89 -13.82
C TYR A 31 8.11 0.50 -13.14
N ALA A 32 8.06 -0.40 -12.16
CA ALA A 32 9.24 -0.86 -11.43
C ALA A 32 10.30 -1.50 -12.36
N GLN A 33 9.85 -2.29 -13.33
CA GLN A 33 10.72 -2.95 -14.31
C GLN A 33 11.36 -1.97 -15.31
N LYS A 34 10.62 -0.93 -15.69
CA LYS A 34 11.06 0.01 -16.73
C LYS A 34 11.88 1.17 -16.17
N GLU A 35 11.42 1.79 -15.10
CA GLU A 35 11.96 3.05 -14.58
C GLU A 35 12.69 2.84 -13.24
N GLY A 36 12.27 1.83 -12.46
CA GLY A 36 12.72 1.66 -11.08
C GLY A 36 12.20 2.75 -10.15
N PHE A 37 12.68 2.79 -8.92
CA PHE A 37 12.22 3.74 -7.90
C PHE A 37 13.26 4.79 -7.50
N ALA A 38 14.46 4.78 -8.08
CA ALA A 38 15.54 5.68 -7.71
C ALA A 38 15.14 7.16 -7.90
N GLY A 39 14.57 7.49 -9.07
CA GLY A 39 14.16 8.86 -9.38
C GLY A 39 13.08 9.38 -8.42
N ILE A 40 12.07 8.56 -8.09
CA ILE A 40 11.03 8.94 -7.11
C ILE A 40 11.64 9.17 -5.72
N LYS A 41 12.59 8.33 -5.30
CA LYS A 41 13.28 8.48 -4.01
C LYS A 41 14.05 9.78 -3.94
N GLU A 42 14.79 10.12 -4.99
CA GLU A 42 15.54 11.38 -5.08
C GLU A 42 14.62 12.60 -5.05
N GLU A 43 13.56 12.59 -5.84
CA GLU A 43 12.58 13.69 -5.87
C GLU A 43 11.89 13.88 -4.53
N LEU A 44 11.49 12.79 -3.88
CA LEU A 44 10.86 12.82 -2.56
C LEU A 44 11.79 13.41 -1.50
N LEU A 45 13.07 13.00 -1.47
CA LEU A 45 14.05 13.54 -0.54
C LEU A 45 14.31 15.03 -0.77
N ALA A 46 14.42 15.46 -2.04
CA ALA A 46 14.58 16.88 -2.38
C ALA A 46 13.35 17.71 -1.95
N SER A 47 12.14 17.22 -2.26
CA SER A 47 10.88 17.86 -1.85
C SER A 47 10.76 17.95 -0.33
N PHE A 48 11.08 16.87 0.38
CA PHE A 48 11.08 16.83 1.83
C PHE A 48 12.05 17.85 2.46
N ALA A 49 13.26 17.95 1.91
CA ALA A 49 14.25 18.92 2.36
C ALA A 49 13.77 20.37 2.18
N GLN A 50 13.09 20.66 1.04
CA GLN A 50 12.50 21.98 0.79
C GLN A 50 11.35 22.28 1.78
N GLN A 51 10.43 21.34 1.98
CA GLN A 51 9.30 21.50 2.91
C GLN A 51 9.80 21.73 4.34
N ARG A 52 10.86 21.04 4.77
CA ARG A 52 11.49 21.28 6.07
C ARG A 52 12.03 22.71 6.20
N LYS A 53 12.76 23.20 5.19
CA LYS A 53 13.29 24.57 5.18
C LYS A 53 12.20 25.61 5.31
N LEU A 54 11.02 25.35 4.73
CA LEU A 54 9.85 26.22 4.78
C LEU A 54 9.01 26.05 6.07
N GLY A 55 9.37 25.12 6.97
CA GLY A 55 8.60 24.86 8.19
C GLY A 55 7.25 24.16 7.93
N LEU A 56 7.06 23.53 6.78
CA LEU A 56 5.79 22.90 6.36
C LEU A 56 5.64 21.45 6.85
N VAL A 57 6.58 20.94 7.65
CA VAL A 57 6.56 19.57 8.18
C VAL A 57 6.52 19.58 9.72
N PRO A 58 5.45 20.09 10.33
CA PRO A 58 5.40 20.30 11.79
C PRO A 58 5.41 19.00 12.60
N ALA A 59 4.85 17.92 12.06
CA ALA A 59 4.77 16.63 12.76
C ALA A 59 6.14 15.99 13.03
N LEU A 60 7.17 16.41 12.31
CA LEU A 60 8.55 15.95 12.50
C LEU A 60 9.39 16.88 13.37
N ALA A 61 8.79 17.90 13.96
CA ALA A 61 9.48 18.84 14.86
C ALA A 61 10.11 18.13 16.07
N HIS A 62 9.58 16.97 16.47
CA HIS A 62 10.14 16.16 17.55
C HIS A 62 11.25 15.21 17.06
N ASN A 63 11.28 14.88 15.77
CA ASN A 63 12.34 14.07 15.20
C ASN A 63 13.37 14.99 14.53
N ARG A 64 14.43 15.33 15.26
CA ARG A 64 15.48 16.25 14.82
C ARG A 64 16.32 15.71 13.67
N ASN A 65 16.20 14.43 13.37
CA ASN A 65 16.99 13.79 12.33
C ASN A 65 16.43 14.13 10.95
N ALA A 66 17.28 14.63 10.08
CA ALA A 66 16.96 14.75 8.67
C ALA A 66 16.77 13.35 8.07
N VAL A 67 15.76 13.18 7.24
CA VAL A 67 15.68 12.01 6.36
C VAL A 67 16.60 12.31 5.18
N GLU A 68 17.76 11.67 5.15
CA GLU A 68 18.80 11.90 4.14
C GLU A 68 18.84 10.76 3.10
N ALA A 69 18.31 9.60 3.46
CA ALA A 69 18.21 8.45 2.58
C ALA A 69 16.95 7.65 2.85
N LEU A 70 16.47 6.93 1.84
CA LEU A 70 15.41 5.93 1.94
C LEU A 70 16.02 4.54 1.77
N ASP A 71 15.41 3.56 2.43
CA ASP A 71 15.78 2.17 2.32
C ASP A 71 15.59 1.66 0.89
N ASP A 72 16.25 0.56 0.53
CA ASP A 72 16.06 -0.05 -0.80
C ASP A 72 14.65 -0.60 -0.98
N GLN A 73 14.04 -1.07 0.10
CA GLN A 73 12.66 -1.53 0.11
C GLN A 73 11.70 -0.44 -0.34
N VAL A 74 10.68 -0.85 -1.11
CA VAL A 74 9.52 -0.04 -1.48
C VAL A 74 8.27 -0.77 -1.08
N ASP A 75 7.32 -0.06 -0.45
CA ASP A 75 6.00 -0.58 -0.14
C ASP A 75 4.96 0.03 -1.08
N TYR A 76 4.06 -0.81 -1.63
CA TYR A 76 2.86 -0.38 -2.33
C TYR A 76 1.65 -0.69 -1.47
N LEU A 77 1.07 0.35 -0.88
CA LEU A 77 0.03 0.27 0.14
C LEU A 77 -1.35 0.56 -0.45
N PHE A 78 -2.25 -0.41 -0.41
CA PHE A 78 -3.66 -0.22 -0.69
C PHE A 78 -4.42 0.13 0.59
N ILE A 79 -5.04 1.33 0.60
CA ILE A 79 -5.97 1.74 1.65
C ILE A 79 -7.38 1.36 1.19
N LEU A 80 -7.99 0.40 1.87
CA LEU A 80 -9.36 -0.01 1.63
C LEU A 80 -10.29 0.84 2.49
N ALA A 81 -10.89 1.86 1.88
CA ALA A 81 -11.75 2.80 2.57
C ALA A 81 -13.22 2.47 2.32
N ASN A 82 -14.02 2.44 3.38
CA ASN A 82 -15.48 2.23 3.33
C ASN A 82 -15.88 0.99 2.52
N HIS A 83 -15.14 -0.11 2.69
CA HIS A 83 -15.47 -1.39 2.08
C HIS A 83 -16.10 -2.33 3.12
N ASP A 84 -16.82 -3.33 2.65
CA ASP A 84 -17.32 -4.41 3.48
C ASP A 84 -16.20 -5.47 3.63
N PRO A 85 -15.67 -5.71 4.86
CA PRO A 85 -14.63 -6.72 5.06
C PRO A 85 -15.11 -8.15 4.77
N ASP A 86 -16.44 -8.38 4.80
CA ASP A 86 -17.05 -9.66 4.45
C ASP A 86 -17.46 -9.76 2.98
N SER A 87 -17.07 -8.79 2.16
CA SER A 87 -17.36 -8.74 0.74
C SER A 87 -16.74 -9.93 -0.01
N ASP A 88 -17.56 -10.71 -0.71
CA ASP A 88 -17.07 -11.78 -1.59
C ASP A 88 -16.14 -11.22 -2.67
N LYS A 89 -16.38 -9.99 -3.12
CA LYS A 89 -15.54 -9.32 -4.10
C LYS A 89 -14.13 -9.04 -3.59
N LEU A 90 -13.99 -8.62 -2.33
CA LEU A 90 -12.67 -8.44 -1.72
C LEU A 90 -11.93 -9.77 -1.67
N GLN A 91 -12.59 -10.86 -1.24
CA GLN A 91 -11.97 -12.19 -1.18
C GLN A 91 -11.49 -12.65 -2.56
N MET A 92 -12.33 -12.52 -3.59
CA MET A 92 -11.97 -12.88 -4.97
C MET A 92 -10.74 -12.10 -5.46
N VAL A 93 -10.69 -10.80 -5.18
CA VAL A 93 -9.54 -9.95 -5.58
C VAL A 93 -8.27 -10.34 -4.84
N LEU A 94 -8.35 -10.64 -3.54
CA LEU A 94 -7.19 -11.08 -2.76
C LEU A 94 -6.69 -12.46 -3.23
N ASP A 95 -7.58 -13.36 -3.64
CA ASP A 95 -7.23 -14.65 -4.23
C ASP A 95 -6.51 -14.46 -5.56
N GLU A 96 -7.01 -13.57 -6.42
CA GLU A 96 -6.36 -13.23 -7.70
C GLU A 96 -4.99 -12.58 -7.48
N VAL A 97 -4.83 -11.70 -6.49
CA VAL A 97 -3.53 -11.11 -6.14
C VAL A 97 -2.54 -12.18 -5.69
N GLU A 98 -2.98 -13.12 -4.84
CA GLU A 98 -2.12 -14.22 -4.39
C GLU A 98 -1.73 -15.14 -5.54
N GLU A 99 -2.69 -15.52 -6.40
CA GLU A 99 -2.45 -16.41 -7.55
C GLU A 99 -1.45 -15.78 -8.53
N ARG A 100 -1.60 -14.49 -8.81
CA ARG A 100 -0.82 -13.81 -9.86
C ARG A 100 0.52 -13.29 -9.38
N PHE A 101 0.63 -12.86 -8.14
CA PHE A 101 1.80 -12.15 -7.60
C PHE A 101 2.42 -12.82 -6.37
N GLY A 102 1.74 -13.81 -5.79
CA GLY A 102 2.23 -14.51 -4.61
C GLY A 102 3.59 -15.17 -4.84
N GLY A 103 4.53 -14.93 -3.94
CA GLY A 103 5.87 -15.52 -4.00
C GLY A 103 6.81 -14.97 -5.09
N GLN A 104 6.37 -13.97 -5.87
CA GLN A 104 7.23 -13.33 -6.86
C GLN A 104 8.01 -12.16 -6.26
N ASP A 105 9.20 -11.91 -6.78
CA ASP A 105 9.93 -10.66 -6.52
C ASP A 105 9.43 -9.58 -7.49
N LEU A 106 8.63 -8.65 -6.96
CA LEU A 106 8.04 -7.56 -7.73
C LEU A 106 8.92 -6.29 -7.71
N GLY A 107 10.00 -6.27 -6.91
CA GLY A 107 10.75 -5.07 -6.60
C GLY A 107 10.07 -4.14 -5.59
N PHE A 108 8.89 -4.53 -5.08
CA PHE A 108 8.15 -3.84 -4.01
C PHE A 108 7.30 -4.82 -3.20
N ALA A 109 6.96 -4.47 -1.97
CA ALA A 109 6.07 -5.24 -1.13
C ALA A 109 4.63 -4.73 -1.21
N ILE A 110 3.69 -5.63 -1.47
CA ILE A 110 2.25 -5.30 -1.45
C ILE A 110 1.79 -5.26 0.00
N LYS A 111 1.15 -4.15 0.38
CA LYS A 111 0.64 -3.89 1.72
C LYS A 111 -0.84 -3.49 1.66
N PHE A 112 -1.56 -3.76 2.72
CA PHE A 112 -2.97 -3.42 2.87
C PHE A 112 -3.23 -2.76 4.22
N CYS A 113 -4.13 -1.79 4.26
CA CYS A 113 -4.75 -1.33 5.48
C CYS A 113 -6.23 -1.01 5.24
N VAL A 114 -7.01 -1.07 6.31
CA VAL A 114 -8.42 -0.70 6.30
C VAL A 114 -8.58 0.66 6.93
N SER A 115 -9.32 1.54 6.27
CA SER A 115 -9.73 2.83 6.82
C SER A 115 -11.25 2.93 6.83
N ASN A 116 -11.80 3.40 7.93
CA ASN A 116 -13.23 3.66 8.02
C ASN A 116 -13.57 5.08 7.50
N PHE A 117 -14.86 5.36 7.37
CA PHE A 117 -15.37 6.66 6.93
C PHE A 117 -14.92 7.84 7.82
N MET A 118 -14.66 7.59 9.10
CA MET A 118 -14.41 8.64 10.09
C MET A 118 -12.96 9.11 10.17
N GLY A 119 -12.03 8.48 9.44
CA GLY A 119 -10.64 8.89 9.48
C GLY A 119 -9.75 8.14 8.52
N TYR A 120 -8.79 8.86 7.95
CA TYR A 120 -7.78 8.32 7.03
C TYR A 120 -6.43 8.16 7.71
N GLY A 121 -6.43 8.10 9.04
CA GLY A 121 -5.19 7.88 9.80
C GLY A 121 -4.62 6.50 9.52
N ILE A 122 -3.40 6.47 9.00
CA ILE A 122 -2.64 5.23 8.81
C ILE A 122 -1.73 5.08 10.02
N TYR A 123 -1.95 4.02 10.78
CA TYR A 123 -1.07 3.62 11.88
C TYR A 123 -0.25 2.41 11.44
N ARG A 124 1.03 2.41 11.75
CA ARG A 124 1.95 1.35 11.35
C ARG A 124 1.43 -0.05 11.71
N ASP A 125 0.80 -0.18 12.88
CA ASP A 125 0.27 -1.45 13.37
C ASP A 125 -0.98 -1.94 12.62
N ASN A 126 -1.54 -1.11 11.74
CA ASN A 126 -2.70 -1.43 10.90
C ASN A 126 -2.32 -1.65 9.41
N VAL A 127 -1.03 -1.74 9.12
CA VAL A 127 -0.51 -2.02 7.77
C VAL A 127 -0.04 -3.46 7.73
N TYR A 128 -0.64 -4.27 6.86
CA TYR A 128 -0.47 -5.70 6.78
C TYR A 128 0.13 -6.11 5.43
N SER A 129 0.97 -7.14 5.42
CA SER A 129 1.29 -7.88 4.19
C SER A 129 0.03 -8.57 3.65
N LEU A 130 0.04 -9.03 2.40
CA LEU A 130 -1.07 -9.78 1.83
C LEU A 130 -1.45 -10.99 2.70
N LYS A 131 -0.44 -11.75 3.16
CA LYS A 131 -0.67 -12.92 4.02
C LYS A 131 -1.34 -12.55 5.33
N GLU A 132 -0.79 -11.58 6.07
CA GLU A 132 -1.36 -11.11 7.35
C GLU A 132 -2.77 -10.54 7.16
N PHE A 133 -3.00 -9.81 6.05
CA PHE A 133 -4.31 -9.26 5.74
C PHE A 133 -5.34 -10.37 5.50
N ARG A 134 -5.00 -11.39 4.73
CA ARG A 134 -5.85 -12.56 4.50
C ARG A 134 -6.15 -13.34 5.77
N GLU A 135 -5.15 -13.54 6.62
CA GLU A 135 -5.34 -14.22 7.91
C GLU A 135 -6.30 -13.46 8.84
N ARG A 136 -6.25 -12.14 8.81
CA ARG A 136 -7.04 -11.28 9.70
C ARG A 136 -8.45 -10.99 9.18
N PHE A 137 -8.58 -10.78 7.88
CA PHE A 137 -9.83 -10.34 7.23
C PHE A 137 -10.36 -11.35 6.20
N GLY A 138 -9.59 -12.36 5.84
CA GLY A 138 -10.06 -13.44 4.98
C GLY A 138 -11.12 -14.29 5.69
N ARG A 139 -12.16 -14.67 4.98
CA ARG A 139 -13.09 -15.69 5.48
C ARG A 139 -12.32 -16.99 5.67
N GLN A 140 -12.29 -17.52 6.87
CA GLN A 140 -11.96 -18.92 7.06
C GLN A 140 -13.06 -19.68 6.30
N ILE A 141 -12.70 -20.34 5.23
CA ILE A 141 -13.57 -21.32 4.57
C ILE A 141 -13.77 -22.40 5.63
N ALA A 142 -14.86 -22.29 6.38
CA ALA A 142 -15.29 -23.39 7.23
C ALA A 142 -15.51 -24.55 6.27
N CYS A 143 -14.67 -25.57 6.40
CA CYS A 143 -14.94 -26.88 5.78
C CYS A 143 -16.37 -27.27 6.17
N ARG A 144 -17.31 -27.06 5.25
CA ARG A 144 -18.62 -27.71 5.34
C ARG A 144 -18.36 -29.18 5.03
N SER A 145 -18.17 -29.94 6.10
CA SER A 145 -18.32 -31.41 6.08
C SER A 145 -19.75 -31.80 5.78
#